data_7b61ec9bc1b615154a0595064a0f5ee1
#
_entry.id   7b61ec9bc1b615154a0595064a0f5ee1
#
_cell.length_a   1.000
_cell.length_b   1.000
_cell.length_c   1.000
_cell.angle_alpha   90.00
_cell.angle_beta   90.00
_cell.angle_gamma   90.00
#
_symmetry.space_group_name_H-M   'P 1'
#
loop_
_entity.id
_entity.type
_entity.pdbx_description
1 polymer ?
#
loop_
_entity_poly.entity_id
_entity_poly.type
_entity_poly.pdbx_seq_one_letter_code
_entity_poly.pdbx_strand_id
1 'polypeptide(L)'
;MTTNVLLIVTSMATAQMPAWKDVADALEAKHADEAKVQRLVAAPAITDARVGIQELKPTHVAFVMRPEEVDFKTTVALKRLMRAIDDDPYDDAVWGIVTGPTAADAKRIAASREPQAINSVLATTGVADDCVPGPIYCLSDANPPGCWKVKGTDGQVAHHSTTNDMSWIFAEGWNTIDPDLIITSSHASQRNLEMPFSRGNIIPLNGAFVTCPDLRLIDYRTGQAKKDSPTAIPHSSFQPLRSPSREKVWIAAGNCLIADNLRPGETMVMTALGFGKVNQFVGYISTTWFGEIGWGTLGNFNKGMSLVAAYHAANRKLIDELEETVTNAKDFNPEFVSAKDYDRLMVEARKFKFQAKKPIANPQEFLGRLWDRDATVFYGDPMVEVYLGEKHEQ
;
A
#
# COMPACT_ATOMS: atom_id res chain seq x y z
N MET A 1 -19.42 4.86 -25.63
CA MET A 1 -18.76 4.93 -24.30
C MET A 1 -19.19 3.68 -23.54
N THR A 2 -18.26 2.87 -23.11
CA THR A 2 -18.58 1.72 -22.24
C THR A 2 -18.94 2.27 -20.86
N THR A 3 -20.12 1.93 -20.37
CA THR A 3 -20.57 2.35 -19.04
C THR A 3 -19.69 1.65 -17.99
N ASN A 4 -19.08 2.40 -17.06
CA ASN A 4 -18.35 1.82 -15.96
C ASN A 4 -19.27 0.91 -15.11
N VAL A 5 -18.77 -0.23 -14.68
CA VAL A 5 -19.47 -1.15 -13.78
C VAL A 5 -18.63 -1.31 -12.53
N LEU A 6 -19.11 -0.81 -11.40
CA LEU A 6 -18.51 -1.03 -10.09
C LEU A 6 -19.17 -2.21 -9.40
N LEU A 7 -18.41 -3.21 -9.05
CA LEU A 7 -18.84 -4.32 -8.21
C LEU A 7 -18.32 -4.16 -6.78
N ILE A 8 -19.21 -4.00 -5.83
CA ILE A 8 -18.90 -3.98 -4.40
C ILE A 8 -19.02 -5.41 -3.86
N VAL A 9 -17.93 -5.98 -3.42
CA VAL A 9 -17.84 -7.35 -2.89
C VAL A 9 -17.65 -7.33 -1.39
N THR A 10 -18.49 -8.08 -0.66
CA THR A 10 -18.38 -8.28 0.79
C THR A 10 -18.41 -9.78 1.10
N SER A 11 -17.79 -10.20 2.20
CA SER A 11 -18.10 -11.53 2.76
C SER A 11 -19.49 -11.54 3.38
N MET A 12 -20.06 -12.72 3.57
CA MET A 12 -21.35 -12.89 4.29
C MET A 12 -21.27 -12.27 5.71
N ALA A 13 -20.16 -12.47 6.42
CA ALA A 13 -19.97 -11.98 7.76
C ALA A 13 -19.90 -10.44 7.80
N THR A 14 -19.26 -9.81 6.83
CA THR A 14 -19.20 -8.35 6.70
C THR A 14 -20.55 -7.76 6.29
N ALA A 15 -21.26 -8.39 5.36
CA ALA A 15 -22.59 -7.94 4.91
C ALA A 15 -23.65 -7.94 6.03
N GLN A 16 -23.51 -8.82 7.02
CA GLN A 16 -24.43 -8.91 8.17
C GLN A 16 -24.18 -7.86 9.25
N MET A 17 -23.08 -7.12 9.20
CA MET A 17 -22.75 -6.09 10.19
C MET A 17 -23.25 -4.71 9.73
N PRO A 18 -24.20 -4.05 10.46
CA PRO A 18 -24.78 -2.78 10.01
C PRO A 18 -23.75 -1.70 9.70
N ALA A 19 -22.72 -1.53 10.55
CA ALA A 19 -21.68 -0.51 10.34
C ALA A 19 -20.84 -0.75 9.05
N TRP A 20 -20.65 -2.00 8.66
CA TRP A 20 -19.94 -2.35 7.42
C TRP A 20 -20.86 -2.35 6.19
N LYS A 21 -22.17 -2.59 6.39
CA LYS A 21 -23.15 -2.34 5.35
C LYS A 21 -23.16 -0.85 4.98
N ASP A 22 -23.07 0.05 5.96
CA ASP A 22 -22.95 1.49 5.72
C ASP A 22 -21.72 1.90 4.87
N VAL A 23 -20.62 1.14 4.96
CA VAL A 23 -19.44 1.36 4.08
C VAL A 23 -19.80 1.06 2.62
N ALA A 24 -20.45 -0.08 2.37
CA ALA A 24 -20.90 -0.45 1.04
C ALA A 24 -21.97 0.52 0.50
N ASP A 25 -22.89 0.97 1.37
CA ASP A 25 -23.92 1.96 1.03
C ASP A 25 -23.26 3.31 0.64
N ALA A 26 -22.18 3.72 1.31
CA ALA A 26 -21.45 4.94 0.99
C ALA A 26 -20.76 4.87 -0.38
N LEU A 27 -20.13 3.72 -0.73
CA LEU A 27 -19.55 3.51 -2.06
C LEU A 27 -20.62 3.55 -3.16
N GLU A 28 -21.75 2.85 -2.95
CA GLU A 28 -22.84 2.85 -3.92
C GLU A 28 -23.39 4.26 -4.13
N ALA A 29 -23.69 4.99 -3.05
CA ALA A 29 -24.21 6.34 -3.12
C ALA A 29 -23.22 7.32 -3.79
N LYS A 30 -21.90 7.10 -3.60
CA LYS A 30 -20.87 7.93 -4.23
C LYS A 30 -20.84 7.77 -5.75
N HIS A 31 -20.93 6.54 -6.24
CA HIS A 31 -20.71 6.20 -7.65
C HIS A 31 -22.00 5.99 -8.46
N ALA A 32 -23.18 6.21 -7.86
CA ALA A 32 -24.48 5.95 -8.49
C ALA A 32 -24.69 6.73 -9.80
N ASP A 33 -24.12 7.92 -9.92
CA ASP A 33 -24.30 8.80 -11.09
C ASP A 33 -23.26 8.54 -12.21
N GLU A 34 -22.14 7.84 -11.90
CA GLU A 34 -21.01 7.68 -12.84
C GLU A 34 -20.76 6.22 -13.26
N ALA A 35 -21.36 5.26 -12.56
CA ALA A 35 -21.22 3.85 -12.84
C ALA A 35 -22.50 3.07 -12.57
N LYS A 36 -22.65 1.92 -13.25
CA LYS A 36 -23.60 0.90 -12.82
C LYS A 36 -23.03 0.20 -11.60
N VAL A 37 -23.57 0.49 -10.41
CA VAL A 37 -23.13 -0.16 -9.17
C VAL A 37 -23.89 -1.46 -8.94
N GLN A 38 -23.16 -2.51 -8.60
CA GLN A 38 -23.69 -3.85 -8.27
C GLN A 38 -23.07 -4.34 -6.97
N ARG A 39 -23.78 -5.21 -6.24
CA ARG A 39 -23.31 -5.81 -4.98
C ARG A 39 -23.24 -7.32 -5.10
N LEU A 40 -22.20 -7.90 -4.55
CA LEU A 40 -22.00 -9.33 -4.44
C LEU A 40 -21.66 -9.69 -3.00
N VAL A 41 -22.39 -10.61 -2.41
CA VAL A 41 -22.04 -11.22 -1.13
C VAL A 41 -21.40 -12.57 -1.42
N ALA A 42 -20.10 -12.64 -1.23
CA ALA A 42 -19.34 -13.88 -1.41
C ALA A 42 -19.48 -14.78 -0.17
N ALA A 43 -19.70 -16.06 -0.40
CA ALA A 43 -19.89 -17.04 0.67
C ALA A 43 -19.23 -18.38 0.28
N PRO A 44 -18.58 -19.07 1.23
CA PRO A 44 -18.40 -18.68 2.64
C PRO A 44 -17.36 -17.56 2.87
N ALA A 45 -16.39 -17.36 1.97
CA ALA A 45 -15.32 -16.37 2.09
C ALA A 45 -15.37 -15.32 0.96
N ILE A 46 -14.71 -14.19 1.16
CA ILE A 46 -14.64 -13.11 0.14
C ILE A 46 -13.93 -13.59 -1.15
N THR A 47 -13.04 -14.55 -1.03
CA THR A 47 -12.33 -15.20 -2.15
C THR A 47 -13.21 -16.10 -3.03
N ASP A 48 -14.44 -16.39 -2.59
CA ASP A 48 -15.41 -17.17 -3.39
C ASP A 48 -16.21 -16.32 -4.39
N ALA A 49 -15.81 -15.03 -4.54
CA ALA A 49 -16.46 -14.08 -5.46
C ALA A 49 -16.24 -14.40 -6.95
N ARG A 50 -15.35 -15.35 -7.32
CA ARG A 50 -14.91 -15.59 -8.71
C ARG A 50 -16.06 -15.69 -9.70
N VAL A 51 -17.02 -16.56 -9.45
CA VAL A 51 -18.16 -16.81 -10.37
C VAL A 51 -18.97 -15.55 -10.60
N GLY A 52 -19.27 -14.81 -9.51
CA GLY A 52 -20.00 -13.56 -9.62
C GLY A 52 -19.24 -12.48 -10.39
N ILE A 53 -17.91 -12.37 -10.22
CA ILE A 53 -17.08 -11.43 -11.00
C ILE A 53 -17.08 -11.83 -12.48
N GLN A 54 -16.94 -13.13 -12.80
CA GLN A 54 -16.99 -13.64 -14.17
C GLN A 54 -18.32 -13.34 -14.89
N GLU A 55 -19.43 -13.50 -14.18
CA GLU A 55 -20.77 -13.27 -14.72
C GLU A 55 -21.07 -11.77 -14.91
N LEU A 56 -20.68 -10.95 -13.95
CA LEU A 56 -21.00 -9.52 -13.93
C LEU A 56 -20.04 -8.66 -14.76
N LYS A 57 -18.85 -9.16 -15.05
CA LYS A 57 -17.79 -8.49 -15.86
C LYS A 57 -17.60 -7.02 -15.48
N PRO A 58 -17.31 -6.73 -14.20
CA PRO A 58 -17.12 -5.34 -13.76
C PRO A 58 -15.87 -4.74 -14.36
N THR A 59 -15.86 -3.41 -14.54
CA THR A 59 -14.64 -2.65 -14.85
C THR A 59 -13.84 -2.34 -13.58
N HIS A 60 -14.53 -2.25 -12.43
CA HIS A 60 -13.94 -1.97 -11.13
C HIS A 60 -14.51 -2.88 -10.04
N VAL A 61 -13.66 -3.33 -9.12
CA VAL A 61 -14.06 -4.17 -7.98
C VAL A 61 -13.56 -3.56 -6.68
N ALA A 62 -14.49 -3.20 -5.78
CA ALA A 62 -14.20 -2.76 -4.43
C ALA A 62 -14.46 -3.90 -3.44
N PHE A 63 -13.42 -4.48 -2.86
CA PHE A 63 -13.56 -5.45 -1.78
C PHE A 63 -13.72 -4.72 -0.45
N VAL A 64 -14.95 -4.67 0.08
CA VAL A 64 -15.21 -4.09 1.41
C VAL A 64 -14.98 -5.16 2.46
N MET A 65 -13.94 -4.96 3.26
CA MET A 65 -13.43 -5.97 4.20
C MET A 65 -13.24 -5.39 5.59
N ARG A 66 -13.62 -6.16 6.61
CA ARG A 66 -13.26 -5.85 7.99
C ARG A 66 -11.76 -6.07 8.20
N PRO A 67 -11.11 -5.37 9.14
CA PRO A 67 -9.69 -5.56 9.42
C PRO A 67 -9.33 -7.01 9.80
N GLU A 68 -10.31 -7.79 10.35
CA GLU A 68 -10.11 -9.21 10.67
C GLU A 68 -9.98 -10.09 9.44
N GLU A 69 -10.52 -9.68 8.31
CA GLU A 69 -10.51 -10.42 7.04
C GLU A 69 -9.31 -10.05 6.17
N VAL A 70 -8.66 -8.93 6.49
CA VAL A 70 -7.47 -8.45 5.77
C VAL A 70 -6.24 -9.04 6.42
N ASP A 71 -5.73 -10.12 5.85
CA ASP A 71 -4.45 -10.71 6.21
C ASP A 71 -3.65 -11.06 4.94
N PHE A 72 -2.39 -11.44 5.13
CA PHE A 72 -1.50 -11.82 4.05
C PHE A 72 -2.12 -12.88 3.11
N LYS A 73 -2.70 -13.95 3.67
CA LYS A 73 -3.25 -15.05 2.86
C LYS A 73 -4.44 -14.62 2.02
N THR A 74 -5.37 -13.89 2.64
CA THR A 74 -6.56 -13.38 1.96
C THR A 74 -6.18 -12.40 0.87
N THR A 75 -5.22 -11.49 1.13
CA THR A 75 -4.78 -10.50 0.15
C THR A 75 -4.11 -11.17 -1.06
N VAL A 76 -3.22 -12.15 -0.84
CA VAL A 76 -2.62 -12.95 -1.92
C VAL A 76 -3.70 -13.71 -2.71
N ALA A 77 -4.68 -14.29 -2.01
CA ALA A 77 -5.77 -15.02 -2.65
C ALA A 77 -6.64 -14.12 -3.52
N LEU A 78 -6.96 -12.89 -3.07
CA LEU A 78 -7.70 -11.91 -3.88
C LEU A 78 -6.90 -11.50 -5.12
N LYS A 79 -5.60 -11.23 -4.97
CA LYS A 79 -4.73 -10.88 -6.10
C LYS A 79 -4.69 -11.99 -7.16
N ARG A 80 -4.60 -13.25 -6.72
CA ARG A 80 -4.66 -14.40 -7.63
C ARG A 80 -6.04 -14.61 -8.22
N LEU A 81 -7.10 -14.39 -7.44
CA LEU A 81 -8.47 -14.47 -7.90
C LEU A 81 -8.70 -13.49 -9.06
N MET A 82 -8.27 -12.24 -8.92
CA MET A 82 -8.47 -11.23 -9.95
C MET A 82 -7.75 -11.55 -11.27
N ARG A 83 -6.64 -12.28 -11.23
CA ARG A 83 -5.91 -12.79 -12.42
C ARG A 83 -6.44 -14.13 -12.95
N ALA A 84 -7.38 -14.76 -12.25
CA ALA A 84 -7.91 -16.07 -12.63
C ALA A 84 -9.36 -15.99 -13.10
N ILE A 85 -9.87 -14.81 -13.40
CA ILE A 85 -11.24 -14.60 -13.86
C ILE A 85 -11.44 -15.19 -15.25
N ASP A 86 -10.48 -14.96 -16.15
CA ASP A 86 -10.44 -15.57 -17.48
C ASP A 86 -9.12 -16.33 -17.74
N ASP A 87 -8.77 -16.56 -19.02
CA ASP A 87 -7.62 -17.37 -19.40
C ASP A 87 -6.33 -16.57 -19.58
N ASP A 88 -6.37 -15.24 -19.52
CA ASP A 88 -5.18 -14.43 -19.60
C ASP A 88 -4.50 -14.24 -18.22
N PRO A 89 -3.28 -13.73 -18.11
CA PRO A 89 -2.57 -13.63 -16.83
C PRO A 89 -2.82 -12.32 -16.07
N TYR A 90 -3.67 -11.42 -16.59
CA TYR A 90 -3.85 -10.07 -16.06
C TYR A 90 -5.02 -9.96 -15.08
N ASP A 91 -5.04 -8.87 -14.32
CA ASP A 91 -6.24 -8.52 -13.55
C ASP A 91 -7.37 -8.10 -14.51
N ASP A 92 -8.53 -8.74 -14.40
CA ASP A 92 -9.71 -8.54 -15.27
C ASP A 92 -10.46 -7.24 -14.99
N ALA A 93 -10.19 -6.62 -13.87
CA ALA A 93 -10.75 -5.33 -13.49
C ALA A 93 -9.76 -4.53 -12.64
N VAL A 94 -9.94 -3.22 -12.61
CA VAL A 94 -9.26 -2.38 -11.62
C VAL A 94 -9.85 -2.66 -10.25
N TRP A 95 -9.03 -2.99 -9.24
CA TRP A 95 -9.55 -3.39 -7.96
C TRP A 95 -8.78 -2.81 -6.78
N GLY A 96 -9.48 -2.74 -5.63
CA GLY A 96 -8.90 -2.28 -4.38
C GLY A 96 -9.63 -2.81 -3.16
N ILE A 97 -8.99 -2.71 -1.99
CA ILE A 97 -9.56 -3.10 -0.71
C ILE A 97 -9.98 -1.85 0.06
N VAL A 98 -11.27 -1.73 0.33
CA VAL A 98 -11.83 -0.66 1.18
C VAL A 98 -11.98 -1.21 2.59
N THR A 99 -11.12 -0.74 3.50
CA THR A 99 -11.01 -1.19 4.88
C THR A 99 -10.48 -0.07 5.77
N GLY A 100 -10.36 -0.34 7.06
CA GLY A 100 -9.77 0.54 8.05
C GLY A 100 -9.77 -0.16 9.41
N PRO A 101 -9.14 0.40 10.44
CA PRO A 101 -9.17 -0.17 11.79
C PRO A 101 -10.59 -0.24 12.36
N THR A 102 -11.48 0.64 11.90
CA THR A 102 -12.92 0.66 12.23
C THR A 102 -13.78 0.82 10.98
N ALA A 103 -15.07 0.47 11.07
CA ALA A 103 -16.03 0.74 10.01
C ALA A 103 -16.18 2.24 9.69
N ALA A 104 -15.99 3.13 10.69
CA ALA A 104 -16.01 4.57 10.49
C ALA A 104 -14.86 5.05 9.60
N ASP A 105 -13.66 4.50 9.79
CA ASP A 105 -12.50 4.80 8.94
C ASP A 105 -12.70 4.28 7.51
N ALA A 106 -13.20 3.05 7.36
CA ALA A 106 -13.53 2.49 6.06
C ALA A 106 -14.63 3.30 5.35
N LYS A 107 -15.66 3.77 6.09
CA LYS A 107 -16.72 4.62 5.55
C LYS A 107 -16.19 5.99 5.12
N ARG A 108 -15.22 6.58 5.83
CA ARG A 108 -14.54 7.81 5.40
C ARG A 108 -13.90 7.61 4.02
N ILE A 109 -13.14 6.52 3.81
CA ILE A 109 -12.53 6.18 2.53
C ILE A 109 -13.59 5.98 1.45
N ALA A 110 -14.63 5.23 1.76
CA ALA A 110 -15.76 4.96 0.86
C ALA A 110 -16.50 6.24 0.43
N ALA A 111 -16.66 7.19 1.35
CA ALA A 111 -17.42 8.43 1.11
C ALA A 111 -16.60 9.57 0.53
N SER A 112 -15.27 9.50 0.57
CA SER A 112 -14.37 10.53 0.03
C SER A 112 -14.59 10.72 -1.47
N ARG A 113 -15.03 11.92 -1.87
CA ARG A 113 -15.47 12.20 -3.25
C ARG A 113 -14.41 12.88 -4.09
N GLU A 114 -13.45 13.53 -3.49
CA GLU A 114 -12.55 14.40 -4.27
C GLU A 114 -11.24 13.69 -4.57
N PRO A 115 -10.81 13.76 -5.85
CA PRO A 115 -9.41 13.54 -6.15
C PRO A 115 -8.63 14.62 -5.40
N GLN A 116 -7.87 14.20 -4.41
CA GLN A 116 -7.06 15.12 -3.65
C GLN A 116 -5.99 15.69 -4.57
N ALA A 117 -5.95 17.01 -4.74
CA ALA A 117 -4.85 17.67 -5.42
C ALA A 117 -3.58 17.47 -4.60
N ILE A 118 -2.58 16.80 -5.15
CA ILE A 118 -1.30 16.57 -4.48
C ILE A 118 -0.44 17.82 -4.64
N ASN A 119 -0.29 18.57 -3.57
CA ASN A 119 0.49 19.80 -3.54
C ASN A 119 1.71 19.75 -2.62
N SER A 120 1.79 18.76 -1.74
CA SER A 120 2.87 18.64 -0.74
C SER A 120 3.29 17.19 -0.56
N VAL A 121 4.59 16.96 -0.33
CA VAL A 121 5.18 15.61 -0.23
C VAL A 121 6.05 15.48 1.00
N LEU A 122 5.88 14.37 1.71
CA LEU A 122 6.83 13.87 2.71
C LEU A 122 7.45 12.56 2.19
N ALA A 123 8.76 12.50 2.08
CA ALA A 123 9.42 11.36 1.47
C ALA A 123 10.62 10.83 2.26
N THR A 124 10.89 9.53 2.12
CA THR A 124 12.14 8.88 2.54
C THR A 124 12.97 8.41 1.34
N THR A 125 12.70 8.93 0.14
CA THR A 125 13.44 8.64 -1.10
C THR A 125 13.63 9.88 -1.94
N GLY A 126 14.80 9.99 -2.60
CA GLY A 126 15.17 11.13 -3.44
C GLY A 126 14.37 11.26 -4.74
N VAL A 127 13.65 10.21 -5.15
CA VAL A 127 12.79 10.25 -6.36
C VAL A 127 11.62 11.23 -6.20
N ALA A 128 11.33 11.67 -4.96
CA ALA A 128 10.27 12.64 -4.68
C ALA A 128 10.69 14.10 -4.91
N ASP A 129 11.95 14.40 -5.17
CA ASP A 129 12.47 15.77 -5.20
C ASP A 129 11.76 16.70 -6.20
N ASP A 130 11.24 16.15 -7.29
CA ASP A 130 10.61 16.92 -8.37
C ASP A 130 9.12 16.53 -8.60
N CYS A 131 8.51 15.76 -7.70
CA CYS A 131 7.15 15.24 -7.89
C CYS A 131 6.08 16.34 -7.92
N VAL A 132 6.24 17.43 -7.14
CA VAL A 132 5.24 18.50 -7.02
C VAL A 132 5.89 19.88 -6.95
N PRO A 133 5.18 20.95 -7.38
CA PRO A 133 5.69 22.33 -7.24
C PRO A 133 5.71 22.81 -5.77
N GLY A 134 4.89 22.25 -4.89
CA GLY A 134 4.72 22.67 -3.50
C GLY A 134 5.81 22.22 -2.53
N PRO A 135 5.56 22.32 -1.22
CA PRO A 135 6.56 21.98 -0.21
C PRO A 135 6.87 20.46 -0.20
N ILE A 136 8.16 20.17 -0.05
CA ILE A 136 8.66 18.79 0.04
C ILE A 136 9.58 18.69 1.27
N TYR A 137 9.34 17.68 2.11
CA TYR A 137 10.29 17.19 3.11
C TYR A 137 10.86 15.86 2.62
N CYS A 138 12.16 15.79 2.35
CA CYS A 138 12.79 14.59 1.79
C CYS A 138 13.97 14.12 2.66
N LEU A 139 13.76 12.99 3.34
CA LEU A 139 14.75 12.25 4.08
C LEU A 139 15.24 11.10 3.21
N SER A 140 16.19 11.31 2.33
CA SER A 140 16.60 10.28 1.37
C SER A 140 17.93 9.65 1.75
N ASP A 141 18.07 8.33 1.53
CA ASP A 141 19.35 7.63 1.59
C ASP A 141 20.27 7.93 0.39
N ALA A 142 19.80 8.66 -0.61
CA ALA A 142 20.65 9.33 -1.60
C ALA A 142 21.39 10.55 -1.03
N ASN A 143 20.93 11.10 0.09
CA ASN A 143 21.65 12.14 0.82
C ASN A 143 22.75 11.50 1.71
N PRO A 144 23.79 12.27 2.13
CA PRO A 144 24.66 11.79 3.19
C PRO A 144 23.89 11.43 4.47
N PRO A 145 24.37 10.48 5.29
CA PRO A 145 23.71 10.08 6.52
C PRO A 145 23.38 11.28 7.43
N GLY A 146 22.11 11.41 7.81
CA GLY A 146 21.62 12.50 8.64
C GLY A 146 21.30 13.80 7.89
N CYS A 147 21.45 13.85 6.57
CA CYS A 147 21.07 15.00 5.76
C CYS A 147 19.66 14.84 5.20
N TRP A 148 18.94 15.95 5.12
CA TRP A 148 17.63 16.03 4.46
C TRP A 148 17.45 17.35 3.75
N LYS A 149 16.47 17.41 2.86
CA LYS A 149 16.10 18.60 2.10
C LYS A 149 14.70 19.04 2.47
N VAL A 150 14.51 20.36 2.50
CA VAL A 150 13.19 20.99 2.59
C VAL A 150 13.04 21.94 1.42
N LYS A 151 12.03 21.75 0.56
CA LYS A 151 11.63 22.71 -0.46
C LYS A 151 10.42 23.47 0.08
N GLY A 152 10.51 24.78 0.13
CA GLY A 152 9.43 25.67 0.55
C GLY A 152 8.39 25.90 -0.55
N THR A 153 7.31 26.60 -0.21
CA THR A 153 6.27 27.02 -1.17
C THR A 153 6.78 28.03 -2.19
N ASP A 154 7.88 28.70 -1.88
CA ASP A 154 8.60 29.63 -2.78
C ASP A 154 9.56 28.93 -3.75
N GLY A 155 9.62 27.59 -3.69
CA GLY A 155 10.53 26.77 -4.47
C GLY A 155 11.98 26.74 -3.98
N GLN A 156 12.32 27.51 -2.93
CA GLN A 156 13.67 27.49 -2.37
C GLN A 156 13.97 26.17 -1.68
N VAL A 157 15.15 25.61 -1.94
CA VAL A 157 15.61 24.35 -1.34
C VAL A 157 16.63 24.64 -0.24
N ALA A 158 16.30 24.22 0.98
CA ALA A 158 17.23 24.24 2.11
C ALA A 158 17.76 22.83 2.39
N HIS A 159 19.06 22.73 2.67
CA HIS A 159 19.71 21.49 3.10
C HIS A 159 20.02 21.55 4.59
N HIS A 160 19.71 20.48 5.28
CA HIS A 160 19.88 20.35 6.72
C HIS A 160 20.65 19.09 7.06
N SER A 161 21.20 19.02 8.27
CA SER A 161 21.87 17.81 8.77
C SER A 161 21.72 17.64 10.27
N THR A 162 21.74 16.39 10.71
CA THR A 162 21.76 15.99 12.12
C THR A 162 22.64 14.76 12.31
N THR A 163 23.20 14.60 13.49
CA THR A 163 23.90 13.38 13.91
C THR A 163 22.99 12.43 14.67
N ASN A 164 21.78 12.87 14.98
CA ASN A 164 20.82 12.17 15.85
C ASN A 164 19.82 11.31 15.04
N ASP A 165 18.85 10.79 15.75
CA ASP A 165 17.65 10.15 15.23
C ASP A 165 16.94 11.06 14.22
N MET A 166 16.50 10.48 13.09
CA MET A 166 15.80 11.22 12.02
C MET A 166 14.28 11.05 12.08
N SER A 167 13.76 10.22 12.97
CA SER A 167 12.30 10.03 13.07
C SER A 167 11.55 11.30 13.49
N TRP A 168 12.20 12.17 14.25
CA TRP A 168 11.64 13.47 14.60
C TRP A 168 11.54 14.41 13.39
N ILE A 169 12.46 14.32 12.41
CA ILE A 169 12.41 15.11 11.16
C ILE A 169 11.20 14.67 10.31
N PHE A 170 10.97 13.35 10.22
CA PHE A 170 9.76 12.84 9.58
C PHE A 170 8.50 13.36 10.28
N ALA A 171 8.47 13.31 11.61
CA ALA A 171 7.36 13.86 12.41
C ALA A 171 7.22 15.38 12.25
N GLU A 172 8.31 16.12 12.14
CA GLU A 172 8.30 17.56 11.87
C GLU A 172 7.69 17.85 10.50
N GLY A 173 8.15 17.17 9.44
CA GLY A 173 7.57 17.28 8.10
C GLY A 173 6.08 16.94 8.08
N TRP A 174 5.71 15.82 8.70
CA TRP A 174 4.31 15.43 8.85
C TRP A 174 3.47 16.52 9.54
N ASN A 175 3.97 17.07 10.64
CA ASN A 175 3.24 18.04 11.46
C ASN A 175 3.21 19.45 10.87
N THR A 176 4.21 19.82 10.06
CA THR A 176 4.38 21.18 9.54
C THR A 176 3.67 21.38 8.22
N ILE A 177 3.85 20.44 7.28
CA ILE A 177 3.24 20.60 5.95
C ILE A 177 1.93 19.85 5.79
N ASP A 178 1.57 18.95 6.74
CA ASP A 178 0.41 18.06 6.63
C ASP A 178 0.30 17.47 5.21
N PRO A 179 1.26 16.59 4.80
CA PRO A 179 1.50 16.25 3.39
C PRO A 179 0.29 15.60 2.75
N ASP A 180 0.04 15.92 1.48
CA ASP A 180 -0.98 15.25 0.68
C ASP A 180 -0.50 13.87 0.20
N LEU A 181 0.82 13.75 -0.07
CA LEU A 181 1.46 12.53 -0.53
C LEU A 181 2.62 12.14 0.39
N ILE A 182 2.66 10.86 0.74
CA ILE A 182 3.77 10.23 1.45
C ILE A 182 4.42 9.22 0.52
N ILE A 183 5.74 9.33 0.30
CA ILE A 183 6.52 8.38 -0.51
C ILE A 183 7.62 7.79 0.34
N THR A 184 7.61 6.46 0.52
CA THR A 184 8.61 5.79 1.35
C THR A 184 9.25 4.60 0.65
N SER A 185 10.54 4.34 0.94
CA SER A 185 11.28 3.20 0.40
C SER A 185 12.38 2.67 1.31
N SER A 186 12.41 3.04 2.56
CA SER A 186 13.34 2.50 3.56
C SER A 186 12.89 1.13 4.07
N HIS A 187 13.70 0.46 4.90
CA HIS A 187 13.30 -0.77 5.58
C HIS A 187 12.02 -0.58 6.37
N ALA A 188 11.19 -1.60 6.40
CA ALA A 188 9.94 -1.59 7.15
C ALA A 188 9.52 -3.00 7.57
N SER A 189 8.57 -3.04 8.48
CA SER A 189 7.78 -4.21 8.82
C SER A 189 6.32 -3.81 8.97
N GLN A 190 5.48 -4.76 9.34
CA GLN A 190 4.08 -4.46 9.65
C GLN A 190 3.91 -3.41 10.75
N ARG A 191 4.95 -3.17 11.57
CA ARG A 191 4.88 -2.36 12.80
C ARG A 191 5.93 -1.27 12.91
N ASN A 192 6.70 -1.03 11.87
CA ASN A 192 7.61 0.11 11.82
C ASN A 192 7.94 0.51 10.39
N LEU A 193 8.22 1.79 10.24
CA LEU A 193 8.91 2.38 9.11
C LEU A 193 10.26 2.88 9.60
N GLU A 194 11.35 2.31 9.12
CA GLU A 194 12.70 2.74 9.46
C GLU A 194 13.08 3.98 8.66
N MET A 195 13.74 4.91 9.32
CA MET A 195 14.28 6.09 8.64
C MET A 195 15.56 5.74 7.86
N PRO A 196 15.90 6.48 6.81
CA PRO A 196 17.12 6.24 6.05
C PRO A 196 18.36 6.12 6.95
N PHE A 197 19.28 5.22 6.58
CA PHE A 197 20.50 4.88 7.33
C PHE A 197 20.23 4.31 8.73
N SER A 198 19.08 3.67 8.95
CA SER A 198 18.68 3.08 10.25
C SER A 198 18.65 4.09 11.40
N ARG A 199 18.32 5.36 11.11
CA ARG A 199 18.33 6.46 12.08
C ARG A 199 16.95 6.76 12.65
N GLY A 200 16.39 5.81 13.35
CA GLY A 200 15.08 5.93 14.00
C GLY A 200 13.94 5.31 13.19
N ASN A 201 12.77 5.33 13.75
CA ASN A 201 11.58 4.68 13.21
C ASN A 201 10.31 5.49 13.47
N ILE A 202 9.30 5.29 12.63
CA ILE A 202 7.92 5.61 12.92
C ILE A 202 7.18 4.30 13.21
N ILE A 203 6.41 4.27 14.27
CA ILE A 203 5.67 3.08 14.70
C ILE A 203 4.21 3.38 14.99
N PRO A 204 3.30 2.41 14.82
CA PRO A 204 1.95 2.49 15.36
C PRO A 204 1.97 2.22 16.87
N LEU A 205 1.34 3.10 17.65
CA LEU A 205 1.24 2.96 19.08
C LEU A 205 -0.02 3.67 19.60
N ASN A 206 -0.89 2.96 20.31
CA ASN A 206 -2.15 3.49 20.87
C ASN A 206 -3.03 4.19 19.82
N GLY A 207 -3.14 3.59 18.64
CA GLY A 207 -3.96 4.08 17.54
C GLY A 207 -3.38 5.28 16.79
N ALA A 208 -2.13 5.69 17.04
CA ALA A 208 -1.47 6.82 16.40
C ALA A 208 -0.07 6.42 15.88
N PHE A 209 0.52 7.27 15.05
CA PHE A 209 1.96 7.19 14.73
C PHE A 209 2.77 7.95 15.76
N VAL A 210 3.89 7.35 16.17
CA VAL A 210 4.86 7.97 17.08
C VAL A 210 6.28 7.76 16.57
N THR A 211 7.19 8.68 16.91
CA THR A 211 8.61 8.50 16.70
C THR A 211 9.18 7.43 17.63
N CYS A 212 10.14 6.66 17.17
CA CYS A 212 10.82 5.65 17.98
C CYS A 212 12.31 5.59 17.59
N PRO A 213 13.21 6.12 18.40
CA PRO A 213 14.64 6.11 18.10
C PRO A 213 15.25 4.72 18.11
N ASP A 214 14.73 3.79 18.89
CA ASP A 214 15.26 2.43 19.01
C ASP A 214 14.15 1.38 19.19
N LEU A 215 14.00 0.50 18.19
CA LEU A 215 13.00 -0.57 18.21
C LEU A 215 13.23 -1.64 19.27
N ARG A 216 14.45 -1.75 19.84
CA ARG A 216 14.75 -2.70 20.93
C ARG A 216 13.91 -2.44 22.17
N LEU A 217 13.34 -1.23 22.27
CA LEU A 217 12.48 -0.80 23.38
C LEU A 217 11.03 -1.24 23.25
N ILE A 218 10.65 -1.83 22.11
CA ILE A 218 9.28 -2.19 21.81
C ILE A 218 9.12 -3.71 21.82
N ASP A 219 8.05 -4.16 22.44
CA ASP A 219 7.56 -5.51 22.23
C ASP A 219 6.81 -5.59 20.92
N TYR A 220 7.43 -6.18 19.90
CA TYR A 220 6.83 -6.36 18.57
C TYR A 220 5.53 -7.18 18.56
N ARG A 221 5.22 -7.94 19.62
CA ARG A 221 3.98 -8.72 19.70
C ARG A 221 2.79 -7.84 20.09
N THR A 222 3.05 -6.86 20.94
CA THR A 222 2.00 -5.98 21.47
C THR A 222 2.06 -4.55 20.92
N GLY A 223 3.18 -4.16 20.28
CA GLY A 223 3.45 -2.77 19.91
C GLY A 223 3.73 -1.86 21.10
N GLN A 224 3.84 -2.41 22.32
CA GLN A 224 4.02 -1.62 23.55
C GLN A 224 5.49 -1.49 23.92
N ALA A 225 5.84 -0.40 24.62
CA ALA A 225 7.15 -0.23 25.19
C ALA A 225 7.44 -1.35 26.21
N LYS A 226 8.63 -1.97 26.13
CA LYS A 226 9.07 -2.98 27.10
C LYS A 226 9.25 -2.33 28.46
N LYS A 227 8.60 -2.89 29.49
CA LYS A 227 8.67 -2.37 30.87
C LYS A 227 10.04 -2.44 31.51
N ASP A 228 10.92 -3.34 31.03
CA ASP A 228 12.19 -3.72 31.70
C ASP A 228 13.42 -3.39 30.84
N SER A 229 13.38 -2.37 29.98
CA SER A 229 14.60 -1.96 29.28
C SER A 229 15.53 -1.26 30.28
N PRO A 230 16.79 -1.74 30.47
CA PRO A 230 17.74 -1.15 31.43
C PRO A 230 18.18 0.28 31.08
N THR A 231 17.88 0.73 29.88
CA THR A 231 17.96 2.13 29.45
C THR A 231 16.53 2.59 29.21
N ALA A 232 15.84 3.04 30.27
CA ALA A 232 14.58 3.75 30.12
C ALA A 232 14.83 4.96 29.20
N ILE A 233 14.53 4.80 27.90
CA ILE A 233 14.34 5.98 27.06
C ILE A 233 13.16 6.72 27.70
N PRO A 234 13.31 7.97 28.09
CA PRO A 234 12.20 8.73 28.64
C PRO A 234 11.01 8.63 27.68
N HIS A 235 9.79 8.53 28.22
CA HIS A 235 8.56 8.64 27.41
C HIS A 235 8.56 9.88 26.49
N SER A 236 9.36 10.89 26.81
CA SER A 236 9.66 12.06 25.99
C SER A 236 10.32 11.76 24.63
N SER A 237 10.87 10.53 24.44
CA SER A 237 11.47 10.11 23.15
C SER A 237 10.44 9.58 22.15
N PHE A 238 9.23 9.20 22.60
CA PHE A 238 8.13 8.79 21.75
C PHE A 238 7.21 10.00 21.53
N GLN A 239 7.48 10.76 20.48
CA GLN A 239 6.63 11.91 20.15
C GLN A 239 5.51 11.48 19.22
N PRO A 240 4.23 11.68 19.60
CA PRO A 240 3.13 11.39 18.71
C PRO A 240 3.11 12.38 17.53
N LEU A 241 2.85 11.86 16.34
CA LEU A 241 2.51 12.68 15.19
C LEU A 241 1.13 13.32 15.44
N ARG A 242 0.89 14.50 14.87
CA ARG A 242 -0.44 15.13 14.95
C ARG A 242 -1.42 14.38 14.04
N SER A 243 -2.67 14.27 14.48
CA SER A 243 -3.73 13.80 13.59
C SER A 243 -3.84 14.75 12.40
N PRO A 244 -3.79 14.25 11.17
CA PRO A 244 -3.86 15.09 9.97
C PRO A 244 -5.18 15.87 9.88
N SER A 245 -5.12 17.07 9.31
CA SER A 245 -6.34 17.83 8.97
C SER A 245 -6.96 17.36 7.66
N ARG A 246 -6.13 16.83 6.76
CA ARG A 246 -6.50 16.42 5.39
C ARG A 246 -6.30 14.93 5.16
N GLU A 247 -7.03 14.40 4.19
CA GLU A 247 -6.82 13.06 3.66
C GLU A 247 -5.50 12.97 2.89
N LYS A 248 -4.93 11.78 2.81
CA LYS A 248 -3.59 11.54 2.26
C LYS A 248 -3.54 10.36 1.32
N VAL A 249 -2.50 10.37 0.51
CA VAL A 249 -2.07 9.24 -0.32
C VAL A 249 -0.71 8.75 0.18
N TRP A 250 -0.50 7.43 0.20
CA TRP A 250 0.78 6.84 0.59
C TRP A 250 1.25 5.81 -0.44
N ILE A 251 2.43 6.04 -1.01
CA ILE A 251 3.13 5.10 -1.88
C ILE A 251 4.35 4.55 -1.14
N ALA A 252 4.26 3.33 -0.66
CA ALA A 252 5.35 2.60 -0.03
C ALA A 252 6.14 1.83 -1.11
N ALA A 253 6.98 2.55 -1.86
CA ALA A 253 7.56 2.07 -3.12
C ALA A 253 8.53 0.89 -2.94
N GLY A 254 9.27 0.83 -1.82
CA GLY A 254 10.25 -0.23 -1.55
C GLY A 254 10.18 -0.78 -0.12
N ASN A 255 9.12 -0.51 0.61
CA ASN A 255 8.99 -0.92 2.02
C ASN A 255 8.44 -2.34 2.15
N CYS A 256 9.22 -3.25 2.73
CA CYS A 256 8.78 -4.61 3.03
C CYS A 256 7.64 -4.61 4.06
N LEU A 257 6.63 -5.46 3.89
CA LEU A 257 5.62 -5.81 4.91
C LEU A 257 4.74 -4.65 5.42
N ILE A 258 4.97 -3.42 5.02
CA ILE A 258 4.31 -2.23 5.57
C ILE A 258 2.78 -2.23 5.33
N ALA A 259 2.33 -2.90 4.27
CA ALA A 259 0.92 -3.03 3.90
C ALA A 259 0.25 -4.30 4.45
N ASP A 260 0.98 -5.16 5.16
CA ASP A 260 0.43 -6.38 5.76
C ASP A 260 -0.21 -6.10 7.12
N ASN A 261 -1.45 -6.54 7.29
CA ASN A 261 -2.20 -6.41 8.53
C ASN A 261 -1.96 -7.62 9.44
N LEU A 262 -0.75 -7.76 9.97
CA LEU A 262 -0.38 -8.83 10.89
C LEU A 262 -1.05 -8.67 12.26
N ARG A 263 -2.01 -9.50 12.55
CA ARG A 263 -2.72 -9.54 13.84
C ARG A 263 -2.17 -10.64 14.78
N PRO A 264 -2.31 -10.51 16.10
CA PRO A 264 -2.89 -9.36 16.81
C PRO A 264 -1.93 -8.18 16.93
N GLY A 265 -2.49 -6.99 17.12
CA GLY A 265 -1.77 -5.75 17.38
C GLY A 265 -1.96 -4.68 16.31
N GLU A 266 -1.41 -3.51 16.58
CA GLU A 266 -1.45 -2.38 15.66
C GLU A 266 -0.48 -2.57 14.51
N THR A 267 -0.86 -2.15 13.31
CA THR A 267 -0.03 -2.24 12.12
C THR A 267 0.09 -0.90 11.42
N MET A 268 1.18 -0.73 10.66
CA MET A 268 1.44 0.50 9.91
C MET A 268 0.28 0.85 8.99
N VAL A 269 -0.20 -0.12 8.20
CA VAL A 269 -1.29 0.13 7.24
C VAL A 269 -2.59 0.50 7.93
N MET A 270 -3.01 -0.20 8.99
CA MET A 270 -4.28 0.13 9.67
C MET A 270 -4.20 1.49 10.38
N THR A 271 -3.05 1.83 10.97
CA THR A 271 -2.83 3.16 11.54
C THR A 271 -2.80 4.24 10.46
N ALA A 272 -2.25 3.96 9.28
CA ALA A 272 -2.29 4.88 8.14
C ALA A 272 -3.73 5.15 7.68
N LEU A 273 -4.53 4.09 7.50
CA LEU A 273 -5.93 4.20 7.05
C LEU A 273 -6.84 4.88 8.10
N GLY A 274 -6.57 4.70 9.39
CA GLY A 274 -7.30 5.35 10.49
C GLY A 274 -6.72 6.72 10.85
N PHE A 275 -5.79 6.73 11.79
CA PHE A 275 -5.14 7.95 12.31
C PHE A 275 -4.52 8.82 11.21
N GLY A 276 -3.81 8.20 10.27
CA GLY A 276 -3.13 8.88 9.16
C GLY A 276 -4.05 9.48 8.11
N LYS A 277 -5.35 9.18 8.17
CA LYS A 277 -6.37 9.58 7.17
C LYS A 277 -5.96 9.26 5.72
N VAL A 278 -5.20 8.19 5.52
CA VAL A 278 -4.82 7.74 4.19
C VAL A 278 -6.03 7.15 3.47
N ASN A 279 -6.33 7.64 2.27
CA ASN A 279 -7.44 7.17 1.44
C ASN A 279 -7.00 6.16 0.40
N GLN A 280 -5.78 6.33 -0.11
CA GLN A 280 -5.17 5.41 -1.05
C GLN A 280 -3.77 5.05 -0.55
N PHE A 281 -3.53 3.76 -0.40
CA PHE A 281 -2.26 3.22 0.05
C PHE A 281 -1.80 2.11 -0.90
N VAL A 282 -0.60 2.27 -1.46
CA VAL A 282 0.08 1.21 -2.24
C VAL A 282 1.27 0.72 -1.44
N GLY A 283 1.39 -0.58 -1.25
CA GLY A 283 2.53 -1.13 -0.53
C GLY A 283 2.64 -2.66 -0.60
N TYR A 284 3.68 -3.18 0.03
CA TYR A 284 4.00 -4.60 0.05
C TYR A 284 3.45 -5.28 1.31
N ILE A 285 2.73 -6.37 1.09
CA ILE A 285 2.25 -7.27 2.16
C ILE A 285 3.29 -8.34 2.54
N SER A 286 4.40 -8.38 1.82
CA SER A 286 5.52 -9.30 2.03
C SER A 286 6.85 -8.56 1.97
N THR A 287 7.95 -9.27 2.22
CA THR A 287 9.27 -8.76 1.87
C THR A 287 9.32 -8.54 0.36
N THR A 288 9.66 -7.34 -0.10
CA THR A 288 9.90 -7.12 -1.53
C THR A 288 11.31 -7.49 -1.90
N TRP A 289 11.49 -8.02 -3.12
CA TRP A 289 12.81 -8.36 -3.63
C TRP A 289 13.45 -7.18 -4.35
N PHE A 290 12.73 -6.56 -5.29
CA PHE A 290 13.21 -5.43 -6.08
C PHE A 290 12.34 -4.18 -5.97
N GLY A 291 11.14 -4.28 -5.40
CA GLY A 291 10.20 -3.18 -5.36
C GLY A 291 9.58 -2.85 -6.74
N GLU A 292 9.59 -3.80 -7.68
CA GLU A 292 9.20 -3.58 -9.09
C GLU A 292 7.85 -2.87 -9.25
N ILE A 293 6.82 -3.34 -8.53
CA ILE A 293 5.48 -2.75 -8.63
C ILE A 293 5.43 -1.38 -7.94
N GLY A 294 6.04 -1.24 -6.76
CA GLY A 294 6.04 0.03 -6.03
C GLY A 294 6.76 1.14 -6.80
N TRP A 295 7.96 0.87 -7.30
CA TRP A 295 8.71 1.81 -8.13
C TRP A 295 8.04 2.05 -9.48
N GLY A 296 7.47 1.02 -10.11
CA GLY A 296 6.70 1.14 -11.34
C GLY A 296 5.46 2.02 -11.15
N THR A 297 4.75 1.86 -10.03
CA THR A 297 3.62 2.71 -9.65
C THR A 297 4.05 4.18 -9.53
N LEU A 298 5.11 4.46 -8.76
CA LEU A 298 5.61 5.82 -8.59
C LEU A 298 6.05 6.42 -9.92
N GLY A 299 6.75 5.64 -10.77
CA GLY A 299 7.20 6.09 -12.09
C GLY A 299 6.05 6.41 -13.05
N ASN A 300 4.97 5.63 -13.04
CA ASN A 300 3.78 5.88 -13.85
C ASN A 300 2.96 7.06 -13.30
N PHE A 301 2.84 7.17 -11.98
CA PHE A 301 2.19 8.29 -11.31
C PHE A 301 2.88 9.62 -11.63
N ASN A 302 4.22 9.65 -11.62
CA ASN A 302 5.01 10.82 -12.01
C ASN A 302 4.86 11.20 -13.49
N LYS A 303 4.40 10.27 -14.33
CA LYS A 303 4.09 10.52 -15.76
C LYS A 303 2.66 10.97 -16.01
N GLY A 304 1.88 11.23 -14.95
CA GLY A 304 0.54 11.78 -15.03
C GLY A 304 -0.59 10.74 -15.06
N MET A 305 -0.30 9.45 -14.81
CA MET A 305 -1.37 8.47 -14.59
C MET A 305 -2.02 8.71 -13.23
N SER A 306 -3.32 8.38 -13.07
CA SER A 306 -3.89 8.31 -11.73
C SER A 306 -3.21 7.20 -10.90
N LEU A 307 -3.20 7.33 -9.57
CA LEU A 307 -2.49 6.37 -8.71
C LEU A 307 -2.98 4.94 -8.92
N VAL A 308 -4.28 4.74 -8.97
CA VAL A 308 -4.85 3.40 -9.18
C VAL A 308 -4.48 2.84 -10.55
N ALA A 309 -4.55 3.65 -11.61
CA ALA A 309 -4.12 3.25 -12.95
C ALA A 309 -2.61 2.97 -13.01
N ALA A 310 -1.79 3.78 -12.33
CA ALA A 310 -0.35 3.60 -12.23
C ALA A 310 0.02 2.28 -11.55
N TYR A 311 -0.71 1.91 -10.47
CA TYR A 311 -0.53 0.63 -9.78
C TYR A 311 -0.87 -0.56 -10.67
N HIS A 312 -2.03 -0.53 -11.35
CA HIS A 312 -2.42 -1.61 -12.26
C HIS A 312 -1.51 -1.71 -13.48
N ALA A 313 -1.05 -0.60 -14.04
CA ALA A 313 -0.07 -0.60 -15.12
C ALA A 313 1.28 -1.18 -14.72
N ALA A 314 1.74 -0.91 -13.48
CA ALA A 314 2.96 -1.51 -12.95
C ALA A 314 2.83 -3.03 -12.75
N ASN A 315 1.68 -3.51 -12.25
CA ASN A 315 1.39 -4.94 -12.14
C ASN A 315 1.38 -5.61 -13.52
N ARG A 316 0.69 -5.02 -14.50
CA ARG A 316 0.62 -5.54 -15.86
C ARG A 316 2.00 -5.66 -16.50
N LYS A 317 2.82 -4.61 -16.37
CA LYS A 317 4.20 -4.62 -16.88
C LYS A 317 5.02 -5.77 -16.30
N LEU A 318 4.94 -6.01 -14.98
CA LEU A 318 5.65 -7.13 -14.34
C LEU A 318 5.19 -8.49 -14.89
N ILE A 319 3.87 -8.64 -15.11
CA ILE A 319 3.30 -9.86 -15.71
C ILE A 319 3.81 -10.02 -17.14
N ASP A 320 3.83 -8.97 -17.97
CA ASP A 320 4.37 -8.97 -19.33
C ASP A 320 5.82 -9.48 -19.34
N GLU A 321 6.67 -8.97 -18.45
CA GLU A 321 8.07 -9.37 -18.33
C GLU A 321 8.24 -10.84 -17.92
N LEU A 322 7.37 -11.36 -17.05
CA LEU A 322 7.34 -12.77 -16.67
C LEU A 322 6.89 -13.64 -17.84
N GLU A 323 5.81 -13.26 -18.54
CA GLU A 323 5.27 -13.98 -19.70
C GLU A 323 6.22 -13.92 -20.92
N GLU A 324 7.02 -12.87 -21.07
CA GLU A 324 8.11 -12.84 -22.05
C GLU A 324 9.21 -13.86 -21.75
N THR A 325 9.39 -14.23 -20.50
CA THR A 325 10.43 -15.16 -20.04
C THR A 325 9.96 -16.60 -20.11
N VAL A 326 8.74 -16.88 -19.65
CA VAL A 326 8.13 -18.23 -19.64
C VAL A 326 6.66 -18.16 -20.03
N THR A 327 6.11 -19.21 -20.69
CA THR A 327 4.70 -19.20 -21.15
C THR A 327 3.70 -19.57 -20.07
N ASN A 328 4.16 -20.10 -18.96
CA ASN A 328 3.29 -20.65 -17.89
C ASN A 328 3.58 -20.00 -16.52
N ALA A 329 3.99 -18.74 -16.51
CA ALA A 329 4.18 -18.00 -15.27
C ALA A 329 2.87 -17.90 -14.45
N LYS A 330 1.72 -17.75 -15.13
CA LYS A 330 0.39 -17.69 -14.50
C LYS A 330 0.02 -18.95 -13.72
N ASP A 331 0.51 -20.11 -14.12
CA ASP A 331 0.19 -21.40 -13.49
C ASP A 331 1.01 -21.65 -12.22
N PHE A 332 2.05 -20.87 -11.99
CA PHE A 332 2.88 -20.96 -10.81
C PHE A 332 2.26 -20.17 -9.64
N ASN A 333 1.49 -20.86 -8.83
CA ASN A 333 0.79 -20.32 -7.66
C ASN A 333 1.13 -21.11 -6.39
N PRO A 334 2.37 -21.02 -5.87
CA PRO A 334 2.79 -21.75 -4.68
C PRO A 334 1.96 -21.33 -3.47
N GLU A 335 1.71 -22.29 -2.57
CA GLU A 335 1.05 -21.98 -1.31
C GLU A 335 2.01 -21.21 -0.39
N PHE A 336 1.63 -20.01 0.00
CA PHE A 336 2.32 -19.22 1.01
C PHE A 336 1.60 -19.37 2.35
N VAL A 337 2.36 -19.62 3.41
CA VAL A 337 1.82 -19.68 4.79
C VAL A 337 2.18 -18.44 5.59
N SER A 338 3.20 -17.68 5.15
CA SER A 338 3.69 -16.49 5.83
C SER A 338 4.23 -15.47 4.83
N ALA A 339 4.15 -14.21 5.19
CA ALA A 339 4.70 -13.09 4.43
C ALA A 339 6.25 -13.15 4.24
N LYS A 340 6.93 -14.11 4.83
CA LYS A 340 8.39 -14.30 4.77
C LYS A 340 8.81 -15.61 4.09
N ASP A 341 7.89 -16.34 3.45
CA ASP A 341 8.13 -17.68 2.90
C ASP A 341 8.87 -17.70 1.55
N TYR A 342 9.83 -16.79 1.37
CA TYR A 342 10.63 -16.75 0.14
C TYR A 342 11.42 -18.04 -0.12
N ASP A 343 11.98 -18.67 0.93
CA ASP A 343 12.70 -19.93 0.80
C ASP A 343 11.79 -21.05 0.28
N ARG A 344 10.52 -21.04 0.68
CA ARG A 344 9.52 -21.98 0.18
C ARG A 344 9.21 -21.73 -1.30
N LEU A 345 9.10 -20.47 -1.72
CA LEU A 345 8.97 -20.12 -3.14
C LEU A 345 10.11 -20.74 -3.94
N MET A 346 11.36 -20.64 -3.48
CA MET A 346 12.53 -21.21 -4.15
C MET A 346 12.43 -22.72 -4.29
N VAL A 347 11.94 -23.42 -3.27
CA VAL A 347 11.74 -24.88 -3.28
C VAL A 347 10.66 -25.28 -4.30
N GLU A 348 9.52 -24.61 -4.26
CA GLU A 348 8.40 -24.90 -5.16
C GLU A 348 8.75 -24.55 -6.63
N ALA A 349 9.45 -23.42 -6.86
CA ALA A 349 9.89 -23.03 -8.19
C ALA A 349 10.86 -24.03 -8.84
N ARG A 350 11.75 -24.68 -8.04
CA ARG A 350 12.64 -25.74 -8.54
C ARG A 350 11.88 -27.00 -8.98
N LYS A 351 10.71 -27.26 -8.40
CA LYS A 351 9.86 -28.41 -8.74
C LYS A 351 8.97 -28.10 -9.94
N PHE A 352 8.61 -26.83 -10.12
CA PHE A 352 7.74 -26.39 -11.20
C PHE A 352 8.50 -26.38 -12.54
N LYS A 353 7.89 -26.97 -13.57
CA LYS A 353 8.48 -27.02 -14.92
C LYS A 353 8.09 -25.77 -15.69
N PHE A 354 8.88 -24.70 -15.53
CA PHE A 354 8.71 -23.51 -16.36
C PHE A 354 8.98 -23.80 -17.83
N GLN A 355 8.09 -23.31 -18.69
CA GLN A 355 8.22 -23.39 -20.13
C GLN A 355 8.93 -22.13 -20.65
N ALA A 356 10.26 -22.15 -20.64
CA ALA A 356 11.07 -21.00 -20.99
C ALA A 356 10.97 -20.67 -22.50
N LYS A 357 10.67 -19.42 -22.82
CA LYS A 357 10.74 -18.84 -24.17
C LYS A 357 12.17 -18.40 -24.51
N LYS A 358 12.94 -18.02 -23.52
CA LYS A 358 14.33 -17.58 -23.59
C LYS A 358 15.10 -18.08 -22.37
N PRO A 359 16.43 -18.23 -22.44
CA PRO A 359 17.21 -18.61 -21.26
C PRO A 359 16.97 -17.66 -20.10
N ILE A 360 16.72 -18.19 -18.91
CA ILE A 360 16.61 -17.42 -17.69
C ILE A 360 18.04 -17.05 -17.25
N ALA A 361 18.49 -15.87 -17.66
CA ALA A 361 19.86 -15.41 -17.42
C ALA A 361 20.17 -15.23 -15.93
N ASN A 362 19.19 -14.75 -15.16
CA ASN A 362 19.28 -14.60 -13.71
C ASN A 362 18.09 -15.29 -13.02
N PRO A 363 18.24 -16.56 -12.61
CA PRO A 363 17.16 -17.30 -11.94
C PRO A 363 16.68 -16.64 -10.65
N GLN A 364 17.55 -15.96 -9.91
CA GLN A 364 17.20 -15.31 -8.66
C GLN A 364 16.32 -14.07 -8.90
N GLU A 365 16.66 -13.28 -9.91
CA GLU A 365 15.84 -12.14 -10.33
C GLU A 365 14.46 -12.58 -10.83
N PHE A 366 14.41 -13.60 -11.66
CA PHE A 366 13.14 -14.17 -12.13
C PHE A 366 12.24 -14.62 -10.97
N LEU A 367 12.81 -15.29 -9.97
CA LEU A 367 12.09 -15.74 -8.78
C LEU A 367 11.66 -14.55 -7.90
N GLY A 368 12.48 -13.50 -7.79
CA GLY A 368 12.13 -12.27 -7.11
C GLY A 368 10.92 -11.57 -7.74
N ARG A 369 10.86 -11.54 -9.08
CA ARG A 369 9.71 -11.00 -9.84
C ARG A 369 8.44 -11.84 -9.65
N LEU A 370 8.56 -13.17 -9.66
CA LEU A 370 7.44 -14.06 -9.33
C LEU A 370 6.90 -13.84 -7.92
N TRP A 371 7.77 -13.52 -6.98
CA TRP A 371 7.40 -13.17 -5.61
C TRP A 371 6.71 -11.81 -5.56
N ASP A 372 7.31 -10.77 -6.14
CA ASP A 372 6.78 -9.41 -6.14
C ASP A 372 5.41 -9.32 -6.83
N ARG A 373 5.13 -10.20 -7.81
CA ARG A 373 3.83 -10.31 -8.49
C ARG A 373 2.65 -10.46 -7.52
N ASP A 374 2.83 -11.24 -6.45
CA ASP A 374 1.78 -11.53 -5.46
C ASP A 374 1.92 -10.70 -4.17
N ALA A 375 2.96 -9.90 -4.04
CA ALA A 375 3.37 -9.29 -2.78
C ALA A 375 2.82 -7.88 -2.52
N THR A 376 2.06 -7.28 -3.45
CA THR A 376 1.57 -5.90 -3.34
C THR A 376 0.06 -5.82 -3.21
N VAL A 377 -0.41 -4.70 -2.65
CA VAL A 377 -1.83 -4.40 -2.50
C VAL A 377 -2.11 -2.91 -2.70
N PHE A 378 -3.30 -2.59 -3.20
CA PHE A 378 -3.89 -1.28 -3.22
C PHE A 378 -5.05 -1.24 -2.22
N TYR A 379 -4.94 -0.39 -1.21
CA TYR A 379 -6.03 -0.06 -0.31
C TYR A 379 -6.65 1.26 -0.74
N GLY A 380 -7.96 1.29 -0.89
CA GLY A 380 -8.71 2.46 -1.30
C GLY A 380 -9.85 2.11 -2.27
N ASP A 381 -10.59 3.12 -2.62
CA ASP A 381 -11.63 3.01 -3.63
C ASP A 381 -11.01 2.97 -5.03
N PRO A 382 -11.21 1.90 -5.82
CA PRO A 382 -10.58 1.73 -7.12
C PRO A 382 -11.11 2.69 -8.21
N MET A 383 -12.23 3.38 -7.97
CA MET A 383 -12.77 4.37 -8.91
C MET A 383 -12.29 5.81 -8.63
N VAL A 384 -11.64 6.05 -7.48
CA VAL A 384 -11.13 7.38 -7.16
C VAL A 384 -9.78 7.61 -7.83
N GLU A 385 -9.76 8.54 -8.76
CA GLU A 385 -8.55 8.94 -9.46
C GLU A 385 -7.84 10.07 -8.70
N VAL A 386 -6.57 9.86 -8.34
CA VAL A 386 -5.69 10.87 -7.73
C VAL A 386 -4.53 11.11 -8.67
N TYR A 387 -4.17 12.37 -8.89
CA TYR A 387 -3.09 12.77 -9.81
C TYR A 387 -2.08 13.68 -9.09
N LEU A 388 -0.84 13.71 -9.59
CA LEU A 388 0.12 14.74 -9.22
C LEU A 388 -0.23 16.05 -9.91
N GLY A 389 -0.43 17.12 -9.11
CA GLY A 389 -0.84 18.42 -9.64
C GLY A 389 -2.27 18.46 -10.15
N GLU A 390 -2.59 19.49 -10.94
CA GLU A 390 -3.89 19.62 -11.60
C GLU A 390 -4.01 18.59 -12.74
N LYS A 391 -5.21 18.03 -12.90
CA LYS A 391 -5.52 17.12 -14.01
C LYS A 391 -5.29 17.87 -15.32
N HIS A 392 -4.24 17.55 -16.06
CA HIS A 392 -4.12 18.02 -17.44
C HIS A 392 -5.20 17.30 -18.26
N GLU A 393 -6.23 18.01 -18.66
CA GLU A 393 -7.15 17.53 -19.69
C GLU A 393 -6.34 17.26 -20.97
N GLN A 394 -6.15 15.97 -21.28
CA GLN A 394 -5.54 15.50 -22.53
C GLN A 394 -6.64 15.32 -23.59
#